data_8b24451b0b8f7b479859691c7bdd9e4a
#
_entry.id   8b24451b0b8f7b479859691c7bdd9e4a
#
_cell.length_a   1.000
_cell.length_b   1.000
_cell.length_c   1.000
_cell.angle_alpha   90.00
_cell.angle_beta   90.00
_cell.angle_gamma   90.00
#
_symmetry.space_group_name_H-M   'P 1'
#
loop_
_entity.id
_entity.type
_entity.pdbx_description
1 polymer ?
#
loop_
_entity_poly.entity_id
_entity_poly.type
_entity_poly.pdbx_seq_one_letter_code
_entity_poly.pdbx_strand_id
1 'polypeptide(L)'
;MSKEIKSYVPTGTGHEYTDLPTDYKYRKILLKCQTAATQPGFLMTHFKLSEDQDKRVVFDHGPDEILHATMAAWPPVTESYFFAFATSQRYLMVAPTTEVTAWATVWAEAAAHSVPAIYAGDGGQLLCIADANASNMMVGVQGWLPHGVYAIPFGNQNEPEDWYDVTAIKSLRADITHNAATGGIQLFLEQLRTY
;
A
#
# COMPACT_ATOMS: atom_id res chain seq x y z
N MET A 1 1.86 -19.30 4.82
CA MET A 1 2.30 -18.58 6.04
C MET A 1 2.90 -17.26 5.63
N SER A 2 2.50 -16.14 6.28
CA SER A 2 3.12 -14.83 6.07
C SER A 2 4.17 -14.60 7.14
N LYS A 3 5.32 -14.04 6.75
CA LYS A 3 6.43 -13.70 7.66
C LYS A 3 6.99 -12.34 7.31
N GLU A 4 7.20 -11.49 8.33
CA GLU A 4 8.00 -10.28 8.16
C GLU A 4 9.48 -10.67 8.02
N ILE A 5 10.11 -10.16 6.99
CA ILE A 5 11.54 -10.39 6.70
C ILE A 5 12.36 -9.20 7.15
N LYS A 6 11.88 -7.99 6.86
CA LYS A 6 12.60 -6.75 7.15
C LYS A 6 11.63 -5.64 7.51
N SER A 7 12.03 -4.80 8.45
CA SER A 7 11.37 -3.54 8.78
C SER A 7 12.43 -2.48 9.04
N TYR A 8 12.31 -1.32 8.42
CA TYR A 8 13.26 -0.21 8.60
C TYR A 8 12.63 1.14 8.25
N VAL A 9 13.28 2.19 8.71
CA VAL A 9 12.94 3.58 8.37
C VAL A 9 14.11 4.16 7.58
N PRO A 10 13.89 4.54 6.31
CA PRO A 10 14.93 5.19 5.50
C PRO A 10 15.40 6.49 6.15
N THR A 11 16.70 6.72 6.13
CA THR A 11 17.30 7.96 6.65
C THR A 11 17.77 8.91 5.55
N GLY A 12 17.63 8.50 4.29
CA GLY A 12 18.05 9.26 3.12
C GLY A 12 17.61 8.56 1.84
N THR A 13 17.98 9.09 0.69
CA THR A 13 17.84 8.40 -0.59
C THR A 13 18.90 7.31 -0.71
N GLY A 14 18.52 6.10 -1.09
CA GLY A 14 19.46 4.99 -1.20
C GLY A 14 18.81 3.66 -1.49
N HIS A 15 19.59 2.60 -1.25
CA HIS A 15 19.18 1.22 -1.47
C HIS A 15 19.19 0.45 -0.15
N GLU A 16 18.20 -0.39 0.06
CA GLU A 16 18.17 -1.40 1.12
C GLU A 16 18.19 -2.80 0.51
N TYR A 17 19.28 -3.50 0.75
CA TYR A 17 19.46 -4.87 0.29
C TYR A 17 19.04 -5.86 1.36
N THR A 18 18.19 -6.81 1.01
CA THR A 18 17.71 -7.84 1.92
C THR A 18 17.81 -9.21 1.25
N ASP A 19 18.57 -10.10 1.85
CA ASP A 19 18.63 -11.49 1.41
C ASP A 19 17.35 -12.22 1.87
N LEU A 20 16.75 -12.95 0.92
CA LEU A 20 15.48 -13.63 1.13
C LEU A 20 15.71 -15.15 1.30
N PRO A 21 14.90 -15.84 2.13
CA PRO A 21 15.04 -17.27 2.34
C PRO A 21 14.69 -18.04 1.06
N THR A 22 15.42 -19.11 0.74
CA THR A 22 15.19 -19.96 -0.42
C THR A 22 14.69 -21.37 -0.06
N ASP A 23 14.08 -21.50 1.09
CA ASP A 23 13.64 -22.79 1.66
C ASP A 23 12.29 -23.30 1.15
N TYR A 24 11.40 -22.41 0.73
CA TYR A 24 10.04 -22.75 0.29
C TYR A 24 9.58 -21.88 -0.89
N LYS A 25 8.65 -22.39 -1.69
CA LYS A 25 8.02 -21.65 -2.79
C LYS A 25 7.35 -20.36 -2.30
N TYR A 26 7.45 -19.32 -3.09
CA TYR A 26 6.84 -18.02 -2.85
C TYR A 26 5.48 -17.89 -3.51
N ARG A 27 4.49 -17.54 -2.72
CA ARG A 27 3.17 -17.16 -3.20
C ARG A 27 3.15 -15.71 -3.65
N LYS A 28 3.62 -14.82 -2.77
CA LYS A 28 3.73 -13.38 -3.04
C LYS A 28 4.70 -12.70 -2.08
N ILE A 29 5.19 -11.57 -2.52
CA ILE A 29 5.88 -10.58 -1.69
C ILE A 29 4.91 -9.43 -1.42
N LEU A 30 4.88 -8.94 -0.16
CA LEU A 30 4.14 -7.75 0.22
C LEU A 30 5.13 -6.69 0.70
N LEU A 31 5.01 -5.50 0.13
CA LEU A 31 5.81 -4.33 0.49
C LEU A 31 4.87 -3.29 1.10
N LYS A 32 5.00 -3.06 2.39
CA LYS A 32 4.26 -2.00 3.07
C LYS A 32 5.11 -0.76 3.14
N CYS A 33 4.65 0.31 2.50
CA CYS A 33 5.27 1.63 2.53
C CYS A 33 4.33 2.58 3.25
N GLN A 34 4.64 2.87 4.52
CA GLN A 34 3.77 3.68 5.36
C GLN A 34 4.38 5.06 5.55
N THR A 35 3.76 6.04 4.89
CA THR A 35 4.08 7.45 5.03
C THR A 35 2.78 8.22 5.33
N ALA A 36 2.87 9.22 6.18
CA ALA A 36 1.73 10.08 6.49
C ALA A 36 1.61 11.17 5.42
N ALA A 37 0.39 11.43 4.95
CA ALA A 37 0.05 12.50 4.01
C ALA A 37 0.81 12.48 2.66
N THR A 38 1.34 11.32 2.25
CA THR A 38 1.94 11.13 0.93
C THR A 38 1.69 9.73 0.41
N GLN A 39 1.65 9.56 -0.89
CA GLN A 39 1.46 8.23 -1.51
C GLN A 39 2.67 7.33 -1.24
N PRO A 40 2.46 6.01 -1.10
CA PRO A 40 3.55 5.04 -0.84
C PRO A 40 4.70 5.09 -1.86
N GLY A 41 4.41 5.40 -3.13
CA GLY A 41 5.40 5.55 -4.19
C GLY A 41 6.41 6.70 -4.00
N PHE A 42 6.12 7.67 -3.13
CA PHE A 42 7.11 8.69 -2.76
C PHE A 42 8.18 8.16 -1.81
N LEU A 43 7.88 7.11 -1.06
CA LEU A 43 8.86 6.49 -0.16
C LEU A 43 9.69 5.43 -0.86
N MET A 44 9.04 4.50 -1.55
CA MET A 44 9.70 3.48 -2.37
C MET A 44 9.65 3.91 -3.83
N THR A 45 10.79 4.06 -4.47
CA THR A 45 10.91 4.49 -5.86
C THR A 45 11.20 3.33 -6.82
N HIS A 46 11.68 2.22 -6.31
CA HIS A 46 11.98 1.03 -7.12
C HIS A 46 12.07 -0.24 -6.27
N PHE A 47 11.68 -1.37 -6.83
CA PHE A 47 11.84 -2.69 -6.24
C PHE A 47 12.40 -3.66 -7.27
N LYS A 48 13.51 -4.30 -6.91
CA LYS A 48 14.17 -5.31 -7.73
C LYS A 48 14.31 -6.62 -6.96
N LEU A 49 14.02 -7.72 -7.61
CA LEU A 49 14.23 -9.08 -7.11
C LEU A 49 15.19 -9.81 -8.03
N SER A 50 16.32 -10.27 -7.50
CA SER A 50 17.37 -10.89 -8.29
C SER A 50 17.89 -12.19 -7.66
N GLU A 51 18.22 -13.13 -8.54
CA GLU A 51 18.80 -14.43 -8.22
C GLU A 51 20.31 -14.44 -8.39
N ASP A 52 21.01 -15.23 -7.58
CA ASP A 52 22.41 -15.60 -7.71
C ASP A 52 23.35 -14.43 -8.00
N GLN A 53 23.24 -13.37 -7.20
CA GLN A 53 24.05 -12.15 -7.31
C GLN A 53 23.85 -11.45 -8.66
N ASP A 54 22.60 -11.14 -8.98
CA ASP A 54 22.17 -10.45 -10.20
C ASP A 54 22.38 -11.22 -11.51
N LYS A 55 22.64 -12.53 -11.48
CA LYS A 55 22.72 -13.34 -12.71
C LYS A 55 21.39 -13.42 -13.44
N ARG A 56 20.29 -13.39 -12.69
CA ARG A 56 18.95 -13.31 -13.24
C ARG A 56 18.12 -12.30 -12.44
N VAL A 57 17.51 -11.38 -13.12
CA VAL A 57 16.54 -10.45 -12.56
C VAL A 57 15.14 -10.99 -12.82
N VAL A 58 14.41 -11.26 -11.75
CA VAL A 58 13.07 -11.84 -11.79
C VAL A 58 12.02 -10.74 -11.89
N PHE A 59 12.27 -9.63 -11.21
CA PHE A 59 11.37 -8.50 -11.10
C PHE A 59 12.20 -7.22 -10.94
N ASP A 60 11.86 -6.17 -11.68
CA ASP A 60 12.59 -4.90 -11.64
C ASP A 60 11.66 -3.77 -12.10
N HIS A 61 10.90 -3.18 -11.17
CA HIS A 61 9.84 -2.24 -11.49
C HIS A 61 9.74 -1.10 -10.48
N GLY A 62 9.27 0.05 -10.97
CA GLY A 62 8.85 1.17 -10.15
C GLY A 62 7.48 0.96 -9.50
N PRO A 63 7.06 1.89 -8.63
CA PRO A 63 5.78 1.79 -7.93
C PRO A 63 4.57 1.80 -8.86
N ASP A 64 4.63 2.50 -9.99
CA ASP A 64 3.51 2.60 -10.93
C ASP A 64 3.24 1.26 -11.63
N GLU A 65 4.29 0.56 -12.06
CA GLU A 65 4.15 -0.76 -12.68
C GLU A 65 3.66 -1.80 -11.66
N ILE A 66 4.15 -1.72 -10.42
CA ILE A 66 3.68 -2.60 -9.33
C ILE A 66 2.21 -2.31 -9.01
N LEU A 67 1.82 -1.04 -8.99
CA LEU A 67 0.43 -0.64 -8.82
C LEU A 67 -0.46 -1.19 -9.93
N HIS A 68 -0.05 -1.05 -11.19
CA HIS A 68 -0.80 -1.60 -12.32
C HIS A 68 -0.98 -3.11 -12.22
N ALA A 69 0.06 -3.85 -11.81
CA ALA A 69 -0.03 -5.28 -11.57
C ALA A 69 -1.01 -5.61 -10.43
N THR A 70 -0.99 -4.81 -9.36
CA THR A 70 -1.92 -4.93 -8.24
C THR A 70 -3.37 -4.66 -8.69
N MET A 71 -3.60 -3.61 -9.47
CA MET A 71 -4.92 -3.25 -10.00
C MET A 71 -5.48 -4.32 -10.94
N ALA A 72 -4.64 -4.99 -11.69
CA ALA A 72 -5.05 -6.09 -12.57
C ALA A 72 -5.44 -7.36 -11.79
N ALA A 73 -4.85 -7.59 -10.62
CA ALA A 73 -5.02 -8.79 -9.82
C ALA A 73 -6.15 -8.68 -8.77
N TRP A 74 -6.43 -7.49 -8.26
CA TRP A 74 -7.39 -7.26 -7.18
C TRP A 74 -8.33 -6.09 -7.46
N PRO A 75 -9.59 -6.16 -6.99
CA PRO A 75 -10.51 -5.04 -7.07
C PRO A 75 -10.07 -3.88 -6.15
N PRO A 76 -10.56 -2.65 -6.41
CA PRO A 76 -10.31 -1.53 -5.51
C PRO A 76 -10.90 -1.77 -4.13
N VAL A 77 -10.27 -1.19 -3.12
CA VAL A 77 -10.77 -1.16 -1.75
C VAL A 77 -11.79 -0.03 -1.64
N THR A 78 -12.98 -0.37 -1.14
CA THR A 78 -14.08 0.59 -0.95
C THR A 78 -14.49 0.61 0.51
N GLU A 79 -14.62 1.80 1.09
CA GLU A 79 -15.06 2.03 2.45
C GLU A 79 -16.13 3.10 2.50
N SER A 80 -17.03 3.00 3.48
CA SER A 80 -18.07 3.99 3.74
C SER A 80 -18.05 4.38 5.21
N TYR A 81 -18.05 5.67 5.45
CA TYR A 81 -17.99 6.25 6.79
C TYR A 81 -19.20 7.13 7.03
N PHE A 82 -19.78 6.99 8.22
CA PHE A 82 -20.83 7.87 8.70
C PHE A 82 -20.35 8.54 9.99
N PHE A 83 -20.39 9.85 10.02
CA PHE A 83 -19.96 10.61 11.18
C PHE A 83 -20.70 11.94 11.32
N ALA A 84 -20.74 12.40 12.57
CA ALA A 84 -21.28 13.70 12.95
C ALA A 84 -20.17 14.55 13.56
N PHE A 85 -20.12 15.83 13.21
CA PHE A 85 -19.19 16.76 13.83
C PHE A 85 -19.70 18.21 13.74
N ALA A 86 -19.34 18.99 14.74
CA ALA A 86 -19.82 20.37 14.89
C ALA A 86 -18.76 21.42 14.56
N THR A 87 -17.55 21.01 14.16
CA THR A 87 -16.42 21.91 13.92
C THR A 87 -15.77 21.64 12.58
N SER A 88 -15.11 22.63 12.03
CA SER A 88 -14.77 22.83 10.65
C SER A 88 -13.87 21.78 9.98
N GLN A 89 -13.09 21.00 10.71
CA GLN A 89 -12.14 20.06 10.08
C GLN A 89 -12.05 18.74 10.82
N ARG A 90 -11.99 17.64 10.08
CA ARG A 90 -11.71 16.29 10.60
C ARG A 90 -10.77 15.55 9.64
N TYR A 91 -9.76 14.93 10.20
CA TYR A 91 -8.94 13.98 9.47
C TYR A 91 -9.53 12.59 9.64
N LEU A 92 -9.74 11.93 8.51
CA LEU A 92 -10.21 10.57 8.43
C LEU A 92 -9.07 9.69 7.92
N MET A 93 -8.76 8.62 8.64
CA MET A 93 -7.84 7.60 8.18
C MET A 93 -8.63 6.57 7.40
N VAL A 94 -8.23 6.34 6.15
CA VAL A 94 -8.89 5.40 5.23
C VAL A 94 -7.92 4.30 4.83
N ALA A 95 -8.44 3.12 4.49
CA ALA A 95 -7.58 2.00 4.07
C ALA A 95 -6.92 2.24 2.71
N PRO A 96 -7.62 2.71 1.64
CA PRO A 96 -6.97 3.00 0.38
C PRO A 96 -5.99 4.17 0.52
N THR A 97 -4.80 4.02 -0.05
CA THR A 97 -3.68 4.97 0.12
C THR A 97 -3.18 5.59 -1.17
N THR A 98 -3.63 5.09 -2.32
CA THR A 98 -3.25 5.60 -3.63
C THR A 98 -4.44 5.58 -4.58
N GLU A 99 -4.46 6.47 -5.59
CA GLU A 99 -5.55 6.65 -6.55
C GLU A 99 -6.92 6.78 -5.85
N VAL A 100 -6.94 7.54 -4.76
CA VAL A 100 -8.11 7.65 -3.90
C VAL A 100 -9.16 8.55 -4.52
N THR A 101 -10.36 8.01 -4.72
CA THR A 101 -11.56 8.76 -5.06
C THR A 101 -12.49 8.81 -3.87
N ALA A 102 -12.97 9.99 -3.52
CA ALA A 102 -13.89 10.18 -2.41
C ALA A 102 -15.13 10.95 -2.84
N TRP A 103 -16.27 10.60 -2.25
CA TRP A 103 -17.53 11.34 -2.38
C TRP A 103 -18.20 11.51 -1.03
N ALA A 104 -18.98 12.56 -0.88
CA ALA A 104 -19.71 12.79 0.36
C ALA A 104 -21.15 13.22 0.12
N THR A 105 -22.01 12.83 1.04
CA THR A 105 -23.35 13.37 1.21
C THR A 105 -23.44 13.98 2.59
N VAL A 106 -23.96 15.20 2.68
CA VAL A 106 -24.09 15.94 3.92
C VAL A 106 -25.57 16.20 4.20
N TRP A 107 -25.97 15.97 5.44
CA TRP A 107 -27.27 16.38 5.96
C TRP A 107 -27.03 17.51 6.94
N ALA A 108 -27.39 18.74 6.55
CA ALA A 108 -27.36 19.89 7.46
C ALA A 108 -28.72 20.04 8.11
N GLU A 109 -28.76 20.12 9.43
CA GLU A 109 -29.92 20.70 10.13
C GLU A 109 -29.85 22.22 10.00
N ALA A 110 -30.87 22.80 9.40
CA ALA A 110 -31.09 24.23 9.22
C ALA A 110 -30.03 25.00 8.38
N ALA A 111 -30.49 25.59 7.35
CA ALA A 111 -30.12 26.83 6.60
C ALA A 111 -28.68 27.40 6.64
N ALA A 112 -27.72 26.75 7.21
CA ALA A 112 -26.33 27.16 7.18
C ALA A 112 -25.60 26.42 6.06
N HIS A 113 -24.85 27.17 5.31
CA HIS A 113 -24.13 26.77 4.10
C HIS A 113 -22.97 25.82 4.41
N SER A 114 -23.28 24.57 4.75
CA SER A 114 -22.27 23.56 4.94
C SER A 114 -21.89 22.97 3.59
N VAL A 115 -20.80 23.42 3.06
CA VAL A 115 -20.17 22.78 1.90
C VAL A 115 -19.02 21.93 2.43
N PRO A 116 -19.15 20.59 2.44
CA PRO A 116 -18.01 19.77 2.75
C PRO A 116 -17.02 19.85 1.58
N ALA A 117 -15.84 20.26 1.88
CA ALA A 117 -14.72 20.07 0.95
C ALA A 117 -14.00 18.79 1.35
N ILE A 118 -13.94 17.83 0.43
CA ILE A 118 -13.20 16.61 0.61
C ILE A 118 -11.96 16.73 -0.24
N TYR A 119 -10.82 16.73 0.42
CA TYR A 119 -9.55 16.63 -0.25
C TYR A 119 -9.10 15.19 -0.14
N ALA A 120 -8.95 14.51 -1.28
CA ALA A 120 -8.31 13.20 -1.30
C ALA A 120 -6.92 13.36 -0.68
N GLY A 121 -6.71 12.73 0.46
CA GLY A 121 -5.43 12.73 1.13
C GLY A 121 -4.56 11.62 0.58
N ASP A 122 -3.27 11.89 0.45
CA ASP A 122 -2.28 10.89 0.18
C ASP A 122 -2.00 10.04 1.42
N GLY A 123 -1.49 8.84 1.24
CA GLY A 123 -1.07 7.98 2.34
C GLY A 123 -2.19 7.48 3.27
N GLY A 124 -3.43 7.42 2.78
CA GLY A 124 -4.58 6.95 3.57
C GLY A 124 -5.19 8.02 4.48
N GLN A 125 -4.86 9.30 4.29
CA GLN A 125 -5.51 10.42 4.97
C GLN A 125 -6.52 11.11 4.06
N LEU A 126 -7.70 11.38 4.60
CA LEU A 126 -8.74 12.17 3.97
C LEU A 126 -9.09 13.33 4.90
N LEU A 127 -9.02 14.56 4.39
CA LEU A 127 -9.46 15.73 5.12
C LEU A 127 -10.91 16.02 4.76
N CYS A 128 -11.79 15.95 5.74
CA CYS A 128 -13.17 16.36 5.65
C CYS A 128 -13.33 17.74 6.29
N ILE A 129 -13.78 18.71 5.51
CA ILE A 129 -14.07 20.07 5.97
C ILE A 129 -15.56 20.27 5.90
N ALA A 130 -16.17 20.65 7.02
CA ALA A 130 -17.55 21.10 7.05
C ALA A 130 -17.58 22.51 7.60
N ASP A 131 -18.49 23.32 7.10
CA ASP A 131 -18.76 24.62 7.68
C ASP A 131 -19.40 24.46 9.07
N ALA A 132 -19.33 25.48 9.91
CA ALA A 132 -19.53 25.46 11.36
C ALA A 132 -20.83 24.79 11.89
N ASN A 133 -21.74 24.40 11.01
CA ASN A 133 -23.03 23.84 11.35
C ASN A 133 -23.38 22.51 10.67
N ALA A 134 -22.46 21.87 9.99
CA ALA A 134 -22.73 20.54 9.44
C ALA A 134 -22.68 19.50 10.53
N SER A 135 -23.77 18.82 10.74
CA SER A 135 -23.88 17.85 11.82
C SER A 135 -23.59 16.42 11.40
N ASN A 136 -24.01 16.03 10.20
CA ASN A 136 -23.92 14.65 9.74
C ASN A 136 -23.35 14.55 8.33
N MET A 137 -22.45 13.62 8.13
CA MET A 137 -21.82 13.37 6.83
C MET A 137 -21.65 11.86 6.59
N MET A 138 -21.97 11.43 5.39
CA MET A 138 -21.60 10.12 4.87
C MET A 138 -20.52 10.31 3.81
N VAL A 139 -19.40 9.64 3.95
CA VAL A 139 -18.28 9.69 3.03
C VAL A 139 -18.04 8.29 2.49
N GLY A 140 -18.01 8.15 1.16
CA GLY A 140 -17.54 6.96 0.49
C GLY A 140 -16.13 7.21 -0.06
N VAL A 141 -15.27 6.22 0.08
CA VAL A 141 -13.88 6.26 -0.38
C VAL A 141 -13.58 4.99 -1.16
N GLN A 142 -12.92 5.15 -2.28
CA GLN A 142 -12.46 4.03 -3.10
C GLN A 142 -11.05 4.29 -3.60
N GLY A 143 -10.21 3.28 -3.61
CA GLY A 143 -8.84 3.39 -4.08
C GLY A 143 -8.08 2.08 -3.97
N TRP A 144 -6.77 2.16 -4.05
CA TRP A 144 -5.89 1.01 -4.11
C TRP A 144 -4.88 1.01 -2.97
N LEU A 145 -4.09 -0.06 -2.86
CA LEU A 145 -3.03 -0.27 -1.86
C LEU A 145 -3.54 -0.08 -0.42
N PRO A 146 -4.39 -0.99 0.09
CA PRO A 146 -4.87 -0.88 1.46
C PRO A 146 -3.69 -0.79 2.44
N HIS A 147 -3.71 0.25 3.29
CA HIS A 147 -2.64 0.54 4.25
C HIS A 147 -1.24 0.67 3.64
N GLY A 148 -1.13 1.12 2.38
CA GLY A 148 0.15 1.31 1.70
C GLY A 148 0.86 0.02 1.31
N VAL A 149 0.14 -1.08 1.07
CA VAL A 149 0.73 -2.38 0.77
C VAL A 149 0.69 -2.69 -0.72
N TYR A 150 1.86 -2.74 -1.35
CA TYR A 150 2.04 -3.33 -2.66
C TYR A 150 2.07 -4.85 -2.56
N ALA A 151 1.40 -5.54 -3.48
CA ALA A 151 1.40 -6.99 -3.55
C ALA A 151 1.98 -7.44 -4.89
N ILE A 152 3.02 -8.25 -4.84
CA ILE A 152 3.70 -8.83 -5.99
C ILE A 152 3.40 -10.33 -5.99
N PRO A 153 2.42 -10.78 -6.79
CA PRO A 153 2.05 -12.19 -6.86
C PRO A 153 3.03 -12.96 -7.76
N PHE A 154 3.22 -14.23 -7.45
CA PHE A 154 3.97 -15.18 -8.28
C PHE A 154 3.03 -16.31 -8.71
N GLY A 155 2.79 -16.40 -10.02
CA GLY A 155 1.91 -17.41 -10.57
C GLY A 155 0.44 -17.29 -10.14
N ASN A 156 -0.34 -18.34 -10.42
CA ASN A 156 -1.73 -18.43 -9.97
C ASN A 156 -1.80 -18.58 -8.46
N GLN A 157 -2.44 -17.63 -7.80
CA GLN A 157 -2.47 -17.55 -6.33
C GLN A 157 -3.22 -18.72 -5.66
N ASN A 158 -4.00 -19.48 -6.42
CA ASN A 158 -4.78 -20.63 -5.93
C ASN A 158 -4.11 -21.98 -6.25
N GLU A 159 -3.01 -21.98 -7.01
CA GLU A 159 -2.32 -23.20 -7.46
C GLU A 159 -0.88 -23.21 -6.94
N PRO A 160 -0.58 -23.93 -5.84
CA PRO A 160 0.76 -23.94 -5.25
C PRO A 160 1.88 -24.45 -6.17
N GLU A 161 1.53 -25.23 -7.18
CA GLU A 161 2.49 -25.73 -8.17
C GLU A 161 3.03 -24.62 -9.07
N ASP A 162 2.21 -23.58 -9.32
CA ASP A 162 2.54 -22.43 -10.18
C ASP A 162 3.30 -21.32 -9.43
N TRP A 163 3.46 -21.44 -8.11
CA TRP A 163 4.17 -20.46 -7.31
C TRP A 163 5.68 -20.49 -7.60
N TYR A 164 6.33 -19.35 -7.39
CA TYR A 164 7.74 -19.20 -7.66
C TYR A 164 8.61 -20.14 -6.81
N ASP A 165 9.23 -21.11 -7.50
CA ASP A 165 10.10 -22.10 -6.86
C ASP A 165 11.52 -21.55 -6.71
N VAL A 166 11.87 -21.24 -5.48
CA VAL A 166 13.18 -20.70 -5.10
C VAL A 166 14.11 -21.77 -4.51
N THR A 167 13.65 -23.02 -4.39
CA THR A 167 14.39 -24.06 -3.66
C THR A 167 15.67 -24.50 -4.34
N ALA A 168 15.78 -24.29 -5.66
CA ALA A 168 16.99 -24.57 -6.43
C ALA A 168 17.93 -23.35 -6.58
N ILE A 169 17.55 -22.20 -6.05
CA ILE A 169 18.30 -20.94 -6.16
C ILE A 169 19.27 -20.85 -4.99
N LYS A 170 20.52 -20.46 -5.24
CA LYS A 170 21.54 -20.32 -4.19
C LYS A 170 21.35 -19.09 -3.32
N SER A 171 20.95 -17.98 -3.93
CA SER A 171 20.67 -16.75 -3.23
C SER A 171 19.58 -15.96 -3.94
N LEU A 172 18.72 -15.33 -3.16
CA LEU A 172 17.69 -14.45 -3.66
C LEU A 172 17.76 -13.14 -2.86
N ARG A 173 17.79 -12.01 -3.58
CA ARG A 173 17.94 -10.69 -2.98
C ARG A 173 16.84 -9.76 -3.44
N ALA A 174 16.25 -9.07 -2.47
CA ALA A 174 15.43 -7.89 -2.70
C ALA A 174 16.31 -6.64 -2.57
N ASP A 175 16.20 -5.73 -3.54
CA ASP A 175 16.78 -4.39 -3.52
C ASP A 175 15.64 -3.38 -3.58
N ILE A 176 15.50 -2.58 -2.53
CA ILE A 176 14.48 -1.55 -2.40
C ILE A 176 15.17 -0.19 -2.52
N THR A 177 14.90 0.53 -3.58
CA THR A 177 15.34 1.93 -3.71
C THR A 177 14.31 2.83 -3.06
N HIS A 178 14.76 3.73 -2.20
CA HIS A 178 13.90 4.62 -1.42
C HIS A 178 14.38 6.07 -1.43
N ASN A 179 13.43 6.97 -1.21
CA ASN A 179 13.66 8.39 -0.98
C ASN A 179 13.79 8.70 0.51
N ALA A 180 14.26 9.90 0.82
CA ALA A 180 14.36 10.46 2.17
C ALA A 180 13.00 10.89 2.77
N ALA A 181 11.89 10.30 2.34
CA ALA A 181 10.57 10.58 2.90
C ALA A 181 10.45 10.03 4.33
N THR A 182 9.69 10.71 5.16
CA THR A 182 9.39 10.22 6.51
C THR A 182 8.40 9.06 6.40
N GLY A 183 8.78 7.88 6.86
CA GLY A 183 7.92 6.70 6.85
C GLY A 183 8.71 5.42 7.07
N GLY A 184 8.00 4.31 7.18
CA GLY A 184 8.58 2.98 7.35
C GLY A 184 8.34 2.09 6.14
N ILE A 185 9.31 1.25 5.82
CA ILE A 185 9.19 0.18 4.82
C ILE A 185 9.27 -1.17 5.53
N GLN A 186 8.29 -2.03 5.21
CA GLN A 186 8.25 -3.40 5.72
C GLN A 186 8.11 -4.37 4.56
N LEU A 187 8.91 -5.42 4.58
CA LEU A 187 8.92 -6.50 3.60
C LEU A 187 8.37 -7.77 4.26
N PHE A 188 7.29 -8.28 3.69
CA PHE A 188 6.69 -9.54 4.10
C PHE A 188 6.73 -10.56 2.96
N LEU A 189 6.84 -11.81 3.34
CA LEU A 189 6.88 -12.94 2.41
C LEU A 189 5.77 -13.94 2.77
N GLU A 190 5.00 -14.34 1.76
CA GLU A 190 4.09 -15.49 1.86
C GLU A 190 4.70 -16.71 1.18
N GLN A 191 4.88 -17.78 1.96
CA GLN A 191 5.46 -19.05 1.53
C GLN A 191 4.52 -20.22 1.82
N LEU A 192 4.62 -21.28 0.98
CA LEU A 192 4.05 -22.57 1.28
C LEU A 192 4.96 -23.26 2.32
N ARG A 193 4.44 -23.52 3.50
CA ARG A 193 5.10 -24.38 4.49
C ARG A 193 4.27 -25.61 4.75
N THR A 194 4.89 -26.77 4.66
CA THR A 194 4.33 -28.03 5.15
C THR A 194 4.66 -28.14 6.64
N TYR A 195 3.64 -28.39 7.44
CA TYR A 195 3.78 -28.72 8.87
C TYR A 195 3.89 -30.23 9.05
#